data_45af2dd409389b2e47964d551f5f8d67
#
_entry.id   45af2dd409389b2e47964d551f5f8d67
#
_cell.length_a   1.000
_cell.length_b   1.000
_cell.length_c   1.000
_cell.angle_alpha   90.00
_cell.angle_beta   90.00
_cell.angle_gamma   90.00
#
_symmetry.space_group_name_H-M   'P 1'
#
loop_
_entity.id
_entity.type
_entity.pdbx_description
1 polymer ?
#
loop_
_entity_poly.entity_id
_entity_poly.type
_entity_poly.pdbx_seq_one_letter_code
_entity_poly.pdbx_strand_id
1 'polypeptide(L)'
;MLSVNNLKKIYNGKTVIDRLSFFVNGGDIAVIVGPSGCGKSTLLNIVAGLDTHFEGSLQTGGKKIGYVFQEDRILPWLTVAQNIKSVNPEGDDKEVQRFIDMAGLTGCERYYPDELSGGMKQRCSIARALYYGSELLLMDEPFKSLDYGIRHKMIADLLAIHQKEKNTILFVTHDIEEALSVADVIFVCKKNPMRLADTIDLHDKSELTPAKKQELKDGILRIITA
;
A
#
# COMPACT_ATOMS: atom_id res chain seq x y z
N MET A 1 10.75 -11.15 -2.49
CA MET A 1 10.47 -11.49 -1.08
C MET A 1 10.88 -10.31 -0.22
N LEU A 2 10.20 -10.09 0.91
CA LEU A 2 10.52 -9.06 1.90
C LEU A 2 10.64 -9.73 3.26
N SER A 3 11.74 -9.48 4.00
CA SER A 3 11.95 -10.03 5.34
C SER A 3 12.29 -8.91 6.32
N VAL A 4 11.58 -8.87 7.42
CA VAL A 4 11.78 -7.94 8.54
C VAL A 4 12.04 -8.78 9.79
N ASN A 5 13.18 -8.55 10.47
CA ASN A 5 13.58 -9.32 11.64
C ASN A 5 13.92 -8.42 12.81
N ASN A 6 13.20 -8.59 13.93
CA ASN A 6 13.41 -7.87 15.19
C ASN A 6 13.53 -6.35 15.02
N LEU A 7 12.78 -5.79 14.06
CA LEU A 7 12.83 -4.36 13.77
C LEU A 7 12.34 -3.56 14.96
N LYS A 8 13.20 -2.62 15.40
CA LYS A 8 12.87 -1.68 16.47
C LYS A 8 13.18 -0.26 16.02
N LYS A 9 12.24 0.65 16.25
CA LYS A 9 12.37 2.07 15.93
C LYS A 9 12.03 2.95 17.12
N ILE A 10 12.92 3.91 17.39
CA ILE A 10 12.76 4.89 18.45
C ILE A 10 12.85 6.29 17.84
N TYR A 11 11.90 7.17 18.19
CA TYR A 11 11.96 8.61 17.92
C TYR A 11 11.92 9.39 19.23
N ASN A 12 12.91 10.26 19.44
CA ASN A 12 12.98 11.12 20.63
C ASN A 12 12.76 10.37 21.96
N GLY A 13 13.38 9.19 22.10
CA GLY A 13 13.26 8.34 23.29
C GLY A 13 11.97 7.52 23.38
N LYS A 14 11.02 7.72 22.46
CA LYS A 14 9.77 6.94 22.41
C LYS A 14 9.89 5.77 21.42
N THR A 15 9.70 4.56 21.89
CA THR A 15 9.65 3.38 21.03
C THR A 15 8.36 3.41 20.20
N VAL A 16 8.50 3.43 18.86
CA VAL A 16 7.39 3.43 17.90
C VAL A 16 7.14 2.02 17.39
N ILE A 17 8.20 1.28 17.06
CA ILE A 17 8.13 -0.14 16.64
C ILE A 17 9.02 -0.93 17.59
N ASP A 18 8.54 -2.08 18.07
CA ASP A 18 9.28 -2.93 19.00
C ASP A 18 9.28 -4.39 18.56
N ARG A 19 10.46 -4.89 18.19
CA ARG A 19 10.76 -6.29 17.82
C ARG A 19 9.78 -6.85 16.78
N LEU A 20 9.41 -6.04 15.78
CA LEU A 20 8.54 -6.46 14.70
C LEU A 20 9.28 -7.44 13.78
N SER A 21 8.69 -8.62 13.57
CA SER A 21 9.24 -9.62 12.64
C SER A 21 8.12 -10.19 11.78
N PHE A 22 8.31 -10.19 10.45
CA PHE A 22 7.41 -10.84 9.50
C PHE A 22 8.12 -11.11 8.18
N PHE A 23 7.50 -11.94 7.36
CA PHE A 23 8.01 -12.32 6.04
C PHE A 23 6.89 -12.25 5.01
N VAL A 24 7.22 -11.77 3.80
CA VAL A 24 6.32 -11.71 2.65
C VAL A 24 6.96 -12.44 1.47
N ASN A 25 6.24 -13.41 0.90
CA ASN A 25 6.72 -14.10 -0.29
C ASN A 25 6.76 -13.15 -1.49
N GLY A 26 7.57 -13.51 -2.48
CA GLY A 26 7.54 -12.80 -3.77
C GLY A 26 6.22 -13.02 -4.48
N GLY A 27 5.57 -11.95 -4.90
CA GLY A 27 4.28 -12.00 -5.58
C GLY A 27 3.05 -11.99 -4.68
N ASP A 28 3.19 -11.95 -3.35
CA ASP A 28 2.06 -11.81 -2.43
C ASP A 28 1.65 -10.35 -2.23
N ILE A 29 0.37 -10.16 -1.93
CA ILE A 29 -0.18 -8.94 -1.34
C ILE A 29 -0.24 -9.13 0.17
N ALA A 30 0.71 -8.54 0.89
CA ALA A 30 0.71 -8.51 2.34
C ALA A 30 0.07 -7.23 2.84
N VAL A 31 -0.88 -7.34 3.75
CA VAL A 31 -1.57 -6.17 4.34
C VAL A 31 -1.24 -6.06 5.81
N ILE A 32 -0.84 -4.88 6.26
CA ILE A 32 -0.67 -4.57 7.67
C ILE A 32 -1.88 -3.77 8.15
N VAL A 33 -2.62 -4.36 9.08
CA VAL A 33 -3.77 -3.73 9.72
C VAL A 33 -3.42 -3.33 11.14
N GLY A 34 -3.81 -2.13 11.54
CA GLY A 34 -3.60 -1.65 12.89
C GLY A 34 -4.15 -0.23 13.10
N PRO A 35 -4.28 0.21 14.35
CA PRO A 35 -4.85 1.51 14.69
C PRO A 35 -4.08 2.67 14.06
N SER A 36 -4.75 3.81 13.86
CA SER A 36 -4.08 5.04 13.41
C SER A 36 -2.98 5.45 14.38
N GLY A 37 -1.83 5.88 13.83
CA GLY A 37 -0.66 6.29 14.61
C GLY A 37 0.11 5.16 15.28
N CYS A 38 -0.14 3.88 14.96
CA CYS A 38 0.62 2.78 15.56
C CYS A 38 2.05 2.63 15.00
N GLY A 39 2.39 3.22 13.84
CA GLY A 39 3.73 3.15 13.25
C GLY A 39 3.78 2.55 11.84
N LYS A 40 2.64 2.34 11.17
CA LYS A 40 2.57 1.72 9.82
C LYS A 40 3.36 2.51 8.77
N SER A 41 3.13 3.83 8.68
CA SER A 41 3.89 4.70 7.76
C SER A 41 5.39 4.74 8.09
N THR A 42 5.74 4.68 9.38
CA THR A 42 7.15 4.55 9.83
C THR A 42 7.78 3.26 9.28
N LEU A 43 7.06 2.15 9.37
CA LEU A 43 7.53 0.88 8.82
C LEU A 43 7.72 0.96 7.31
N LEU A 44 6.76 1.53 6.57
CA LEU A 44 6.88 1.70 5.12
C LEU A 44 8.08 2.60 4.76
N ASN A 45 8.31 3.69 5.50
CA ASN A 45 9.48 4.55 5.28
C ASN A 45 10.80 3.80 5.50
N ILE A 46 10.87 2.92 6.50
CA ILE A 46 12.05 2.06 6.73
C ILE A 46 12.21 1.08 5.56
N VAL A 47 11.13 0.41 5.13
CA VAL A 47 11.18 -0.55 3.99
C VAL A 47 11.58 0.16 2.70
N ALA A 48 11.14 1.39 2.49
CA ALA A 48 11.51 2.22 1.34
C ALA A 48 12.96 2.74 1.40
N GLY A 49 13.67 2.57 2.53
CA GLY A 49 15.00 3.13 2.74
C GLY A 49 15.02 4.65 2.99
N LEU A 50 13.86 5.27 3.23
CA LEU A 50 13.72 6.69 3.56
C LEU A 50 14.09 6.97 5.03
N ASP A 51 14.00 5.97 5.89
CA ASP A 51 14.45 6.02 7.28
C ASP A 51 15.38 4.82 7.53
N THR A 52 16.66 5.12 7.74
CA THR A 52 17.72 4.11 7.89
C THR A 52 18.16 3.88 9.33
N HIS A 53 17.61 4.65 10.28
CA HIS A 53 17.97 4.57 11.70
C HIS A 53 17.02 3.64 12.46
N PHE A 54 17.30 2.36 12.46
CA PHE A 54 16.53 1.34 13.20
C PHE A 54 17.45 0.21 13.69
N GLU A 55 17.00 -0.56 14.67
CA GLU A 55 17.63 -1.80 15.12
C GLU A 55 16.94 -3.00 14.43
N GLY A 56 17.66 -4.11 14.30
CA GLY A 56 17.18 -5.32 13.62
C GLY A 56 17.70 -5.43 12.19
N SER A 57 17.03 -6.21 11.35
CA SER A 57 17.41 -6.38 9.95
C SER A 57 16.22 -6.32 8.99
N LEU A 58 16.48 -5.77 7.81
CA LEU A 58 15.54 -5.65 6.70
C LEU A 58 16.18 -6.17 5.43
N GLN A 59 15.46 -7.00 4.68
CA GLN A 59 15.88 -7.49 3.37
C GLN A 59 14.75 -7.32 2.37
N THR A 60 14.97 -6.51 1.34
CA THR A 60 14.04 -6.29 0.23
C THR A 60 14.44 -7.06 -1.04
N GLY A 61 15.58 -7.75 -1.00
CA GLY A 61 16.13 -8.47 -2.15
C GLY A 61 16.68 -7.57 -3.25
N GLY A 62 16.99 -6.29 -2.96
CA GLY A 62 17.48 -5.33 -3.95
C GLY A 62 16.45 -4.91 -4.99
N LYS A 63 15.17 -5.11 -4.69
CA LYS A 63 14.04 -4.84 -5.60
C LYS A 63 13.86 -3.37 -5.90
N LYS A 64 13.36 -3.10 -7.11
CA LYS A 64 12.85 -1.78 -7.51
C LYS A 64 11.58 -1.47 -6.68
N ILE A 65 11.64 -0.45 -5.83
CA ILE A 65 10.57 -0.10 -4.89
C ILE A 65 9.75 1.07 -5.43
N GLY A 66 8.43 0.87 -5.54
CA GLY A 66 7.45 1.94 -5.76
C GLY A 66 6.75 2.29 -4.45
N TYR A 67 6.33 3.55 -4.29
CA TYR A 67 5.65 3.98 -3.08
C TYR A 67 4.46 4.89 -3.39
N VAL A 68 3.27 4.48 -2.95
CA VAL A 68 2.08 5.31 -2.88
C VAL A 68 1.96 5.85 -1.46
N PHE A 69 2.24 7.13 -1.28
CA PHE A 69 2.15 7.80 0.01
C PHE A 69 0.69 8.07 0.39
N GLN A 70 0.43 8.25 1.68
CA GLN A 70 -0.89 8.66 2.19
C GLN A 70 -1.32 10.02 1.63
N GLU A 71 -0.37 10.95 1.48
CA GLU A 71 -0.55 12.22 0.76
C GLU A 71 -0.29 11.99 -0.73
N ASP A 72 -0.99 12.68 -1.61
CA ASP A 72 -0.95 12.44 -3.06
C ASP A 72 0.40 12.70 -3.73
N ARG A 73 1.28 13.53 -3.17
CA ARG A 73 2.66 13.84 -3.60
C ARG A 73 2.84 13.90 -5.12
N ILE A 74 1.85 14.40 -5.86
CA ILE A 74 1.99 14.67 -7.29
C ILE A 74 2.77 15.97 -7.52
N LEU A 75 3.44 16.06 -8.69
CA LEU A 75 4.30 17.19 -9.03
C LEU A 75 3.43 18.36 -9.52
N PRO A 76 3.39 19.50 -8.81
CA PRO A 76 2.41 20.56 -9.08
C PRO A 76 2.63 21.29 -10.42
N TRP A 77 3.81 21.21 -10.99
CA TRP A 77 4.18 21.81 -12.28
C TRP A 77 4.00 20.88 -13.48
N LEU A 78 3.52 19.66 -13.27
CA LEU A 78 3.26 18.67 -14.33
C LEU A 78 1.77 18.38 -14.43
N THR A 79 1.30 18.14 -15.64
CA THR A 79 -0.06 17.67 -15.89
C THR A 79 -0.25 16.23 -15.40
N VAL A 80 -1.47 15.70 -15.39
CA VAL A 80 -1.78 14.30 -15.06
C VAL A 80 -0.92 13.34 -15.89
N ALA A 81 -0.94 13.49 -17.23
CA ALA A 81 -0.17 12.61 -18.09
C ALA A 81 1.34 12.71 -17.84
N GLN A 82 1.85 13.92 -17.65
CA GLN A 82 3.26 14.16 -17.34
C GLN A 82 3.66 13.61 -15.97
N ASN A 83 2.79 13.72 -14.95
CA ASN A 83 3.01 13.12 -13.66
C ASN A 83 3.18 11.61 -13.74
N ILE A 84 2.32 10.93 -14.47
CA ILE A 84 2.41 9.47 -14.67
C ILE A 84 3.68 9.13 -15.46
N LYS A 85 3.94 9.82 -16.57
CA LYS A 85 5.09 9.56 -17.43
C LYS A 85 6.44 9.85 -16.76
N SER A 86 6.47 10.73 -15.75
CA SER A 86 7.71 11.19 -15.09
C SER A 86 8.59 10.07 -14.51
N VAL A 87 8.01 8.95 -14.14
CA VAL A 87 8.73 7.80 -13.54
C VAL A 87 9.30 6.83 -14.59
N ASN A 88 8.87 6.96 -15.85
CA ASN A 88 9.42 6.24 -17.01
C ASN A 88 9.27 7.10 -18.26
N PRO A 89 10.15 8.12 -18.45
CA PRO A 89 10.03 9.11 -19.53
C PRO A 89 10.06 8.53 -20.95
N GLU A 90 10.79 7.43 -21.12
CA GLU A 90 10.95 6.73 -22.42
C GLU A 90 9.80 5.75 -22.70
N GLY A 91 8.87 5.59 -21.77
CA GLY A 91 7.75 4.66 -21.91
C GLY A 91 6.71 5.12 -22.95
N ASP A 92 5.92 4.17 -23.44
CA ASP A 92 4.89 4.39 -24.46
C ASP A 92 3.74 5.27 -23.94
N ASP A 93 3.37 6.29 -24.69
CA ASP A 93 2.24 7.18 -24.40
C ASP A 93 0.89 6.41 -24.33
N LYS A 94 0.76 5.32 -25.09
CA LYS A 94 -0.42 4.44 -25.00
C LYS A 94 -0.53 3.75 -23.64
N GLU A 95 0.60 3.37 -23.06
CA GLU A 95 0.61 2.83 -21.68
C GLU A 95 0.25 3.91 -20.67
N VAL A 96 0.79 5.11 -20.80
CA VAL A 96 0.40 6.25 -19.96
C VAL A 96 -1.12 6.46 -20.01
N GLN A 97 -1.71 6.47 -21.23
CA GLN A 97 -3.15 6.62 -21.39
C GLN A 97 -3.92 5.47 -20.72
N ARG A 98 -3.45 4.23 -20.83
CA ARG A 98 -4.08 3.09 -20.15
C ARG A 98 -4.15 3.29 -18.62
N PHE A 99 -3.09 3.81 -18.00
CA PHE A 99 -3.09 4.08 -16.55
C PHE A 99 -3.96 5.28 -16.18
N ILE A 100 -4.09 6.28 -17.07
CA ILE A 100 -5.04 7.40 -16.91
C ILE A 100 -6.48 6.87 -16.92
N ASP A 101 -6.82 6.02 -17.89
CA ASP A 101 -8.17 5.45 -18.05
C ASP A 101 -8.52 4.53 -16.85
N MET A 102 -7.58 3.70 -16.43
CA MET A 102 -7.69 2.86 -15.23
C MET A 102 -7.98 3.71 -13.98
N ALA A 103 -7.27 4.81 -13.81
CA ALA A 103 -7.48 5.72 -12.69
C ALA A 103 -8.77 6.54 -12.81
N GLY A 104 -9.54 6.40 -13.90
CA GLY A 104 -10.74 7.18 -14.16
C GLY A 104 -10.46 8.68 -14.28
N LEU A 105 -9.34 9.01 -14.95
CA LEU A 105 -8.88 10.38 -15.20
C LEU A 105 -8.93 10.73 -16.69
N THR A 106 -9.62 9.93 -17.50
CA THR A 106 -9.86 10.19 -18.93
C THR A 106 -10.49 11.56 -19.13
N GLY A 107 -9.92 12.37 -20.02
CA GLY A 107 -10.31 13.77 -20.24
C GLY A 107 -9.60 14.79 -19.33
N CYS A 108 -8.82 14.32 -18.36
CA CYS A 108 -8.04 15.16 -17.45
C CYS A 108 -6.53 15.10 -17.73
N GLU A 109 -6.10 14.55 -18.86
CA GLU A 109 -4.70 14.29 -19.20
C GLU A 109 -3.83 15.55 -19.10
N ARG A 110 -4.41 16.70 -19.46
CA ARG A 110 -3.75 18.02 -19.50
C ARG A 110 -3.99 18.87 -18.26
N TYR A 111 -4.79 18.40 -17.28
CA TYR A 111 -5.07 19.14 -16.05
C TYR A 111 -3.83 19.15 -15.16
N TYR A 112 -3.60 20.29 -14.54
CA TYR A 112 -2.61 20.46 -13.48
C TYR A 112 -3.19 20.08 -12.12
N PRO A 113 -2.35 19.80 -11.09
CA PRO A 113 -2.83 19.41 -9.78
C PRO A 113 -3.82 20.36 -9.11
N ASP A 114 -3.73 21.67 -9.33
CA ASP A 114 -4.65 22.66 -8.79
C ASP A 114 -6.08 22.59 -9.39
N GLU A 115 -6.21 21.98 -10.58
CA GLU A 115 -7.49 21.73 -11.25
C GLU A 115 -8.15 20.40 -10.79
N LEU A 116 -7.46 19.59 -9.95
CA LEU A 116 -7.91 18.28 -9.55
C LEU A 116 -8.46 18.28 -8.10
N SER A 117 -9.52 17.50 -7.87
CA SER A 117 -9.94 17.17 -6.52
C SER A 117 -8.91 16.31 -5.78
N GLY A 118 -8.95 16.25 -4.45
CA GLY A 118 -8.04 15.40 -3.67
C GLY A 118 -8.09 13.93 -4.07
N GLY A 119 -9.28 13.38 -4.34
CA GLY A 119 -9.43 12.02 -4.83
C GLY A 119 -8.84 11.81 -6.24
N MET A 120 -8.90 12.81 -7.13
CA MET A 120 -8.25 12.74 -8.45
C MET A 120 -6.73 12.76 -8.33
N LYS A 121 -6.18 13.58 -7.44
CA LYS A 121 -4.74 13.62 -7.14
C LYS A 121 -4.25 12.27 -6.61
N GLN A 122 -4.98 11.67 -5.68
CA GLN A 122 -4.65 10.35 -5.14
C GLN A 122 -4.66 9.28 -6.23
N ARG A 123 -5.66 9.28 -7.12
CA ARG A 123 -5.73 8.35 -8.26
C ARG A 123 -4.58 8.54 -9.25
N CYS A 124 -4.18 9.79 -9.51
CA CYS A 124 -2.98 10.09 -10.32
C CYS A 124 -1.70 9.55 -9.66
N SER A 125 -1.55 9.70 -8.35
CA SER A 125 -0.41 9.15 -7.58
C SER A 125 -0.34 7.62 -7.66
N ILE A 126 -1.49 6.94 -7.52
CA ILE A 126 -1.58 5.47 -7.66
C ILE A 126 -1.22 5.05 -9.10
N ALA A 127 -1.79 5.71 -10.12
CA ALA A 127 -1.49 5.42 -11.52
C ALA A 127 0.00 5.57 -11.83
N ARG A 128 0.63 6.63 -11.33
CA ARG A 128 2.08 6.85 -11.46
C ARG A 128 2.90 5.74 -10.83
N ALA A 129 2.55 5.31 -9.61
CA ALA A 129 3.27 4.25 -8.92
C ALA A 129 3.12 2.88 -9.60
N LEU A 130 1.95 2.60 -10.16
CA LEU A 130 1.71 1.38 -10.94
C LEU A 130 2.45 1.41 -12.29
N TYR A 131 2.43 2.56 -13.00
CA TYR A 131 3.16 2.75 -14.25
C TYR A 131 4.68 2.63 -14.07
N TYR A 132 5.21 2.91 -12.87
CA TYR A 132 6.62 2.72 -12.54
C TYR A 132 7.08 1.27 -12.69
N GLY A 133 6.18 0.29 -12.56
CA GLY A 133 6.51 -1.14 -12.69
C GLY A 133 7.48 -1.59 -11.61
N SER A 134 7.13 -1.39 -10.35
CA SER A 134 7.95 -1.80 -9.19
C SER A 134 7.83 -3.29 -8.91
N GLU A 135 8.93 -3.92 -8.45
CA GLU A 135 8.93 -5.31 -7.97
C GLU A 135 8.41 -5.44 -6.54
N LEU A 136 8.54 -4.34 -5.76
CA LEU A 136 7.95 -4.17 -4.44
C LEU A 136 7.18 -2.85 -4.41
N LEU A 137 5.86 -2.92 -4.31
CA LEU A 137 4.99 -1.74 -4.22
C LEU A 137 4.57 -1.53 -2.76
N LEU A 138 4.90 -0.38 -2.20
CA LEU A 138 4.49 0.06 -0.87
C LEU A 138 3.28 0.98 -1.01
N MET A 139 2.23 0.73 -0.22
CA MET A 139 0.99 1.53 -0.29
C MET A 139 0.54 1.94 1.11
N ASP A 140 0.52 3.24 1.39
CA ASP A 140 0.14 3.82 2.68
C ASP A 140 -1.27 4.42 2.62
N GLU A 141 -2.26 3.70 3.13
CA GLU A 141 -3.68 4.08 3.13
C GLU A 141 -4.17 4.64 1.76
N PRO A 142 -3.88 3.95 0.61
CA PRO A 142 -3.98 4.53 -0.72
C PRO A 142 -5.41 4.91 -1.12
N PHE A 143 -6.42 4.31 -0.52
CA PHE A 143 -7.82 4.51 -0.91
C PHE A 143 -8.64 5.32 0.10
N LYS A 144 -8.00 5.86 1.15
CA LYS A 144 -8.67 6.57 2.26
C LYS A 144 -9.50 7.77 1.81
N SER A 145 -9.04 8.51 0.80
CA SER A 145 -9.71 9.72 0.29
C SER A 145 -10.68 9.46 -0.85
N LEU A 146 -10.91 8.19 -1.20
CA LEU A 146 -11.78 7.82 -2.32
C LEU A 146 -13.18 7.46 -1.83
N ASP A 147 -14.19 7.84 -2.62
CA ASP A 147 -15.54 7.36 -2.42
C ASP A 147 -15.67 5.85 -2.68
N TYR A 148 -16.76 5.25 -2.19
CA TYR A 148 -16.97 3.81 -2.19
C TYR A 148 -16.88 3.18 -3.60
N GLY A 149 -17.54 3.78 -4.60
CA GLY A 149 -17.59 3.21 -5.96
C GLY A 149 -16.23 3.25 -6.65
N ILE A 150 -15.52 4.39 -6.52
CA ILE A 150 -14.19 4.56 -7.10
C ILE A 150 -13.19 3.63 -6.39
N ARG A 151 -13.27 3.51 -5.06
CA ARG A 151 -12.42 2.62 -4.27
C ARG A 151 -12.51 1.17 -4.76
N HIS A 152 -13.73 0.64 -4.92
CA HIS A 152 -13.92 -0.73 -5.40
C HIS A 152 -13.34 -0.96 -6.81
N LYS A 153 -13.53 0.01 -7.71
CA LYS A 153 -12.94 -0.05 -9.05
C LYS A 153 -11.41 -0.08 -8.97
N MET A 154 -10.81 0.84 -8.21
CA MET A 154 -9.34 0.91 -8.06
C MET A 154 -8.74 -0.36 -7.45
N ILE A 155 -9.43 -0.98 -6.48
CA ILE A 155 -9.02 -2.27 -5.92
C ILE A 155 -9.06 -3.37 -6.99
N ALA A 156 -10.13 -3.44 -7.78
CA ALA A 156 -10.23 -4.43 -8.86
C ALA A 156 -9.13 -4.24 -9.92
N ASP A 157 -8.84 -3.00 -10.30
CA ASP A 157 -7.78 -2.66 -11.25
C ASP A 157 -6.39 -3.01 -10.67
N LEU A 158 -6.13 -2.71 -9.39
CA LEU A 158 -4.91 -3.11 -8.69
C LEU A 158 -4.70 -4.63 -8.72
N LEU A 159 -5.74 -5.39 -8.39
CA LEU A 159 -5.70 -6.86 -8.40
C LEU A 159 -5.46 -7.42 -9.80
N ALA A 160 -6.07 -6.84 -10.84
CA ALA A 160 -5.87 -7.25 -12.24
C ALA A 160 -4.42 -7.00 -12.69
N ILE A 161 -3.82 -5.86 -12.32
CA ILE A 161 -2.40 -5.57 -12.58
C ILE A 161 -1.50 -6.54 -11.82
N HIS A 162 -1.77 -6.74 -10.54
CA HIS A 162 -1.00 -7.66 -9.69
C HIS A 162 -1.02 -9.10 -10.24
N GLN A 163 -2.16 -9.59 -10.71
CA GLN A 163 -2.26 -10.92 -11.33
C GLN A 163 -1.36 -11.06 -12.56
N LYS A 164 -1.19 -9.99 -13.35
CA LYS A 164 -0.35 -9.97 -14.55
C LYS A 164 1.13 -9.82 -14.21
N GLU A 165 1.48 -8.91 -13.33
CA GLU A 165 2.87 -8.50 -13.08
C GLU A 165 3.54 -9.29 -11.95
N LYS A 166 2.73 -9.90 -11.07
CA LYS A 166 3.22 -10.70 -9.92
C LYS A 166 4.23 -9.95 -9.04
N ASN A 167 4.09 -8.63 -8.96
CA ASN A 167 4.89 -7.83 -8.04
C ASN A 167 4.50 -8.11 -6.58
N THR A 168 5.41 -7.89 -5.65
CA THR A 168 5.10 -7.98 -4.22
C THR A 168 4.47 -6.67 -3.77
N ILE A 169 3.39 -6.72 -3.00
CA ILE A 169 2.74 -5.51 -2.47
C ILE A 169 2.76 -5.56 -0.93
N LEU A 170 3.25 -4.50 -0.30
CA LEU A 170 3.08 -4.25 1.12
C LEU A 170 2.10 -3.08 1.28
N PHE A 171 0.89 -3.40 1.69
CA PHE A 171 -0.22 -2.48 1.82
C PHE A 171 -0.50 -2.20 3.29
N VAL A 172 -0.64 -0.95 3.70
CA VAL A 172 -1.08 -0.62 5.06
C VAL A 172 -2.41 0.10 5.04
N THR A 173 -3.30 -0.31 5.92
CA THR A 173 -4.61 0.30 6.08
C THR A 173 -5.11 0.15 7.51
N HIS A 174 -6.10 0.94 7.89
CA HIS A 174 -6.90 0.73 9.10
C HIS A 174 -8.28 0.13 8.76
N ASP A 175 -8.61 0.00 7.46
CA ASP A 175 -9.86 -0.59 6.98
C ASP A 175 -9.71 -2.10 6.81
N ILE A 176 -10.43 -2.86 7.65
CA ILE A 176 -10.37 -4.33 7.65
C ILE A 176 -11.04 -4.91 6.39
N GLU A 177 -12.04 -4.24 5.83
CA GLU A 177 -12.73 -4.71 4.62
C GLU A 177 -11.81 -4.58 3.40
N GLU A 178 -11.05 -3.49 3.30
CA GLU A 178 -9.98 -3.36 2.31
C GLU A 178 -8.98 -4.50 2.46
N ALA A 179 -8.47 -4.74 3.67
CA ALA A 179 -7.50 -5.80 3.93
C ALA A 179 -8.02 -7.17 3.48
N LEU A 180 -9.23 -7.55 3.90
CA LEU A 180 -9.85 -8.83 3.54
C LEU A 180 -10.17 -8.96 2.03
N SER A 181 -10.25 -7.85 1.30
CA SER A 181 -10.54 -7.86 -0.13
C SER A 181 -9.30 -8.08 -1.01
N VAL A 182 -8.13 -7.63 -0.55
CA VAL A 182 -6.90 -7.64 -1.37
C VAL A 182 -5.85 -8.64 -0.90
N ALA A 183 -5.77 -8.93 0.41
CA ALA A 183 -4.64 -9.64 1.01
C ALA A 183 -4.54 -11.11 0.61
N ASP A 184 -3.30 -11.59 0.46
CA ASP A 184 -2.92 -13.00 0.55
C ASP A 184 -2.47 -13.33 1.98
N VAL A 185 -1.93 -12.33 2.72
CA VAL A 185 -1.62 -12.43 4.15
C VAL A 185 -1.91 -11.12 4.86
N ILE A 186 -2.50 -11.19 6.06
CA ILE A 186 -2.75 -10.02 6.91
C ILE A 186 -1.90 -10.12 8.18
N PHE A 187 -1.12 -9.06 8.45
CA PHE A 187 -0.39 -8.85 9.70
C PHE A 187 -1.16 -7.88 10.57
N VAL A 188 -1.71 -8.37 11.69
CA VAL A 188 -2.46 -7.56 12.64
C VAL A 188 -1.52 -6.97 13.67
N CYS A 189 -1.44 -5.65 13.74
CA CYS A 189 -0.54 -4.94 14.63
C CYS A 189 -1.28 -4.18 15.73
N LYS A 190 -0.71 -4.19 16.93
CA LYS A 190 -1.10 -3.34 18.07
C LYS A 190 -0.30 -2.05 18.07
N LYS A 191 -0.74 -1.09 18.89
CA LYS A 191 -0.05 0.21 19.09
C LYS A 191 0.65 0.29 20.45
N ASN A 192 1.55 1.27 20.56
CA ASN A 192 2.19 1.73 21.79
C ASN A 192 3.07 0.71 22.53
N PRO A 193 4.13 0.23 21.91
CA PRO A 193 4.62 0.40 20.52
C PRO A 193 3.96 -0.55 19.53
N MET A 194 4.21 -0.34 18.22
CA MET A 194 3.77 -1.29 17.18
C MET A 194 4.45 -2.63 17.38
N ARG A 195 3.62 -3.67 17.49
CA ARG A 195 4.04 -5.08 17.58
C ARG A 195 3.10 -5.93 16.74
N LEU A 196 3.63 -6.99 16.16
CA LEU A 196 2.80 -8.01 15.52
C LEU A 196 2.01 -8.75 16.61
N ALA A 197 0.71 -8.81 16.46
CA ALA A 197 -0.20 -9.48 17.38
C ALA A 197 -0.75 -10.79 16.80
N ASP A 198 -0.99 -10.82 15.47
CA ASP A 198 -1.51 -11.99 14.78
C ASP A 198 -1.12 -11.97 13.29
N THR A 199 -1.16 -13.14 12.65
CA THR A 199 -0.94 -13.31 11.20
C THR A 199 -2.04 -14.20 10.65
N ILE A 200 -2.74 -13.72 9.63
CA ILE A 200 -3.87 -14.40 8.99
C ILE A 200 -3.45 -14.74 7.57
N ASP A 201 -3.39 -16.02 7.24
CA ASP A 201 -3.15 -16.53 5.90
C ASP A 201 -4.48 -16.59 5.11
N LEU A 202 -4.49 -16.00 3.92
CA LEU A 202 -5.64 -15.90 3.03
C LEU A 202 -5.33 -16.39 1.60
N HIS A 203 -4.27 -17.18 1.42
CA HIS A 203 -3.92 -17.73 0.10
C HIS A 203 -5.04 -18.63 -0.44
N ASP A 204 -5.72 -19.37 0.44
CA ASP A 204 -6.93 -20.11 0.03
C ASP A 204 -8.18 -19.24 0.20
N LYS A 205 -8.48 -18.49 -0.88
CA LYS A 205 -9.66 -17.60 -0.92
C LYS A 205 -10.98 -18.37 -1.04
N SER A 206 -10.97 -19.70 -1.32
CA SER A 206 -12.18 -20.52 -1.38
C SER A 206 -12.86 -20.68 -0.01
N GLU A 207 -12.08 -20.56 1.08
CA GLU A 207 -12.58 -20.62 2.45
C GLU A 207 -13.19 -19.28 2.93
N LEU A 208 -13.02 -18.18 2.19
CA LEU A 208 -13.47 -16.85 2.57
C LEU A 208 -14.98 -16.63 2.32
N THR A 209 -15.80 -17.47 2.96
CA THR A 209 -17.25 -17.26 3.00
C THR A 209 -17.62 -15.95 3.70
N PRO A 210 -18.82 -15.39 3.46
CA PRO A 210 -19.29 -14.19 4.18
C PRO A 210 -19.23 -14.34 5.71
N ALA A 211 -19.58 -15.52 6.23
CA ALA A 211 -19.49 -15.82 7.67
C ALA A 211 -18.04 -15.78 8.16
N LYS A 212 -17.11 -16.39 7.41
CA LYS A 212 -15.68 -16.39 7.76
C LYS A 212 -15.08 -14.99 7.71
N LYS A 213 -15.46 -14.17 6.73
CA LYS A 213 -15.05 -12.76 6.67
C LYS A 213 -15.50 -11.99 7.90
N GLN A 214 -16.74 -12.18 8.35
CA GLN A 214 -17.26 -11.53 9.55
C GLN A 214 -16.53 -11.98 10.81
N GLU A 215 -16.26 -13.29 10.95
CA GLU A 215 -15.47 -13.84 12.06
C GLU A 215 -14.06 -13.22 12.14
N LEU A 216 -13.37 -13.15 10.99
CA LEU A 216 -12.04 -12.53 10.87
C LEU A 216 -12.09 -11.05 11.22
N LYS A 217 -13.08 -10.31 10.70
CA LYS A 217 -13.29 -8.89 11.00
C LYS A 217 -13.45 -8.67 12.51
N ASP A 218 -14.29 -9.45 13.18
CA ASP A 218 -14.53 -9.35 14.61
C ASP A 218 -13.27 -9.73 15.43
N GLY A 219 -12.51 -10.73 14.94
CA GLY A 219 -11.22 -11.12 15.53
C GLY A 219 -10.19 -10.01 15.47
N ILE A 220 -9.98 -9.42 14.28
CA ILE A 220 -9.07 -8.31 14.08
C ILE A 220 -9.48 -7.10 14.93
N LEU A 221 -10.77 -6.73 14.94
CA LEU A 221 -11.28 -5.64 15.76
C LEU A 221 -10.95 -5.82 17.25
N ARG A 222 -11.17 -7.02 17.80
CA ARG A 222 -10.81 -7.32 19.19
C ARG A 222 -9.34 -7.10 19.48
N ILE A 223 -8.44 -7.49 18.55
CA ILE A 223 -6.99 -7.34 18.72
C ILE A 223 -6.58 -5.87 18.70
N ILE A 224 -7.11 -5.06 17.76
CA ILE A 224 -6.68 -3.66 17.58
C ILE A 224 -7.30 -2.70 18.59
N THR A 225 -8.39 -3.11 19.27
CA THR A 225 -9.08 -2.30 20.30
C THR A 225 -8.66 -2.67 21.74
N ALA A 226 -8.00 -3.80 21.94
CA ALA A 226 -7.43 -4.24 23.21
C ALA A 226 -6.12 -3.52 23.53
#